data_9cfc2f0deff403ca1df58cab554c94dd
#
_entry.id   9cfc2f0deff403ca1df58cab554c94dd
#
_cell.length_a   1.000
_cell.length_b   1.000
_cell.length_c   1.000
_cell.angle_alpha   90.00
_cell.angle_beta   90.00
_cell.angle_gamma   90.00
#
_symmetry.space_group_name_H-M   'P 1'
#
loop_
_entity.id
_entity.type
_entity.pdbx_description
1 polymer ?
#
loop_
_entity_poly.entity_id
_entity_poly.type
_entity_poly.pdbx_seq_one_letter_code
_entity_poly.pdbx_strand_id
1 'polypeptide(L)'
;MNRRSLLLLAAPLLLAAGCQQQNSTNSVPAPGPTGAPSAATTPMKSGPSIAFVTNQIADFWKIAEAGCVAASKEFGVEVQVIMPPEASAVVQQQKVEDAIATGIRGIAISPLDADNQIEWINSLCSKMPTITHDSDAPSSNRLVYIGMDNYAAGRACGEILRKALPDGGQVLITIGRLEQDNSKFRRQGVIDVLMGRDRKLEFYREQPNAFDPVEGEIKGELYTIVATLTDQGKPEVALQKCEDALVTWPELKGIAGLFEYNPPACYQALRKANKLKQIALAGFDENDVTLQAIKDGECAGTVVQNPYEYGYQSVRVLKEYLGGNQGVIPESRYIDIAPRSITAENVDTYWEELKRLKGQ
;
A
#
# COMPACT_ATOMS: atom_id res chain seq x y z
N MET A 1 -54.82 21.66 12.53
CA MET A 1 -54.99 22.02 13.95
C MET A 1 -53.61 22.21 14.54
N ASN A 2 -53.17 23.49 14.60
CA ASN A 2 -52.89 24.32 15.79
C ASN A 2 -51.84 23.71 16.74
N ARG A 3 -50.77 24.37 17.19
CA ARG A 3 -50.42 25.80 17.41
C ARG A 3 -48.92 25.96 17.62
N ARG A 4 -48.34 26.94 17.05
CA ARG A 4 -47.41 27.97 17.45
C ARG A 4 -47.13 28.09 18.96
N SER A 5 -45.83 28.29 19.32
CA SER A 5 -45.45 29.29 20.33
C SER A 5 -44.02 29.76 20.10
N LEU A 6 -43.89 31.05 19.81
CA LEU A 6 -42.73 31.92 19.90
C LEU A 6 -42.46 32.23 21.37
N LEU A 7 -41.20 32.38 21.76
CA LEU A 7 -40.82 33.22 22.90
C LEU A 7 -39.47 33.90 22.61
N LEU A 8 -39.53 35.21 22.49
CA LEU A 8 -38.47 36.23 22.49
C LEU A 8 -38.13 36.57 23.95
N LEU A 9 -37.00 37.23 24.15
CA LEU A 9 -36.52 38.13 25.20
C LEU A 9 -35.15 37.73 25.72
N ALA A 10 -34.16 38.56 25.98
CA ALA A 10 -33.82 40.00 25.80
C ALA A 10 -32.38 40.14 26.29
N ALA A 11 -31.62 41.03 25.72
CA ALA A 11 -30.31 41.46 26.22
C ALA A 11 -30.42 42.39 27.42
N PRO A 12 -29.36 42.59 28.19
CA PRO A 12 -29.03 43.96 28.60
C PRO A 12 -27.61 44.40 28.31
N LEU A 13 -27.51 45.61 27.78
CA LEU A 13 -26.36 46.51 27.81
C LEU A 13 -26.02 46.89 29.26
N LEU A 14 -24.75 47.07 29.56
CA LEU A 14 -24.28 47.94 30.65
C LEU A 14 -23.01 48.67 30.27
N LEU A 15 -23.08 50.01 30.52
CA LEU A 15 -22.16 51.05 30.17
C LEU A 15 -20.84 51.09 31.00
N ALA A 16 -19.87 51.63 30.38
CA ALA A 16 -18.75 52.51 30.69
C ALA A 16 -18.46 52.95 32.14
N ALA A 17 -17.19 52.99 32.49
CA ALA A 17 -16.58 54.07 33.29
C ALA A 17 -15.07 54.13 32.98
N GLY A 18 -14.67 55.28 32.47
CA GLY A 18 -13.28 55.66 32.28
C GLY A 18 -12.63 56.15 33.57
N CYS A 19 -11.31 56.07 33.65
CA CYS A 19 -10.48 56.91 34.54
C CYS A 19 -9.20 57.26 33.78
N GLN A 20 -9.03 58.56 33.52
CA GLN A 20 -7.77 59.23 33.19
C GLN A 20 -6.97 59.46 34.46
N GLN A 21 -5.65 59.24 34.42
CA GLN A 21 -4.65 60.10 35.17
C GLN A 21 -3.24 59.77 34.66
N GLN A 22 -2.68 60.75 34.08
CA GLN A 22 -1.59 61.65 34.40
C GLN A 22 -0.15 61.15 34.15
N ASN A 23 0.45 61.96 33.25
CA ASN A 23 1.87 62.02 32.92
C ASN A 23 2.80 62.13 34.14
N SER A 24 3.89 61.43 34.15
CA SER A 24 5.15 61.86 34.69
C SER A 24 6.29 61.48 33.73
N THR A 25 6.92 62.50 33.21
CA THR A 25 8.12 62.49 32.39
C THR A 25 9.34 62.08 33.26
N ASN A 26 9.98 60.94 32.93
CA ASN A 26 11.38 60.71 33.28
C ASN A 26 12.11 60.19 32.03
N SER A 27 12.95 61.04 31.50
CA SER A 27 13.88 60.77 30.41
C SER A 27 15.01 59.87 30.89
N VAL A 28 15.12 58.66 30.31
CA VAL A 28 16.28 57.77 30.44
C VAL A 28 16.89 57.64 29.03
N PRO A 29 18.23 57.67 28.88
CA PRO A 29 18.88 57.71 27.58
C PRO A 29 18.71 56.38 26.83
N ALA A 30 18.54 56.46 25.51
CA ALA A 30 18.41 55.34 24.59
C ALA A 30 19.67 54.42 24.62
N PRO A 31 19.53 53.10 24.74
CA PRO A 31 20.60 52.18 24.40
C PRO A 31 20.65 52.06 22.85
N GLY A 32 21.88 52.00 22.35
CA GLY A 32 22.15 51.84 20.92
C GLY A 32 21.58 50.53 20.35
N PRO A 33 21.54 50.41 18.99
CA PRO A 33 20.90 49.28 18.33
C PRO A 33 21.68 47.99 18.65
N THR A 34 21.14 47.19 19.57
CA THR A 34 21.52 45.78 19.69
C THR A 34 21.02 45.06 18.45
N GLY A 35 21.95 44.51 17.68
CA GLY A 35 21.64 43.70 16.48
C GLY A 35 20.62 42.61 16.82
N ALA A 36 19.55 42.61 16.06
CA ALA A 36 18.59 41.54 16.06
C ALA A 36 19.34 40.21 15.82
N PRO A 37 19.02 39.11 16.54
CA PRO A 37 19.57 37.84 16.20
C PRO A 37 19.12 37.51 14.76
N SER A 38 20.13 37.38 13.87
CA SER A 38 19.93 36.87 12.53
C SER A 38 19.21 35.51 12.70
N ALA A 39 17.97 35.44 12.26
CA ALA A 39 17.28 34.17 12.13
C ALA A 39 18.20 33.27 11.29
N ALA A 40 18.73 32.23 11.94
CA ALA A 40 19.47 31.20 11.24
C ALA A 40 18.52 30.62 10.19
N THR A 41 18.65 31.07 8.96
CA THR A 41 18.05 30.42 7.80
C THR A 41 18.68 29.03 7.73
N THR A 42 17.94 28.04 8.19
CA THR A 42 18.23 26.62 7.91
C THR A 42 18.44 26.55 6.39
N PRO A 43 19.58 26.08 5.89
CA PRO A 43 19.78 26.00 4.45
C PRO A 43 18.69 25.10 3.88
N MET A 44 17.82 25.65 3.06
CA MET A 44 16.89 24.88 2.23
C MET A 44 17.77 23.90 1.44
N LYS A 45 17.56 22.60 1.65
CA LYS A 45 18.21 21.56 0.85
C LYS A 45 17.86 21.84 -0.61
N SER A 46 18.88 22.14 -1.42
CA SER A 46 18.75 22.60 -2.82
C SER A 46 18.51 21.45 -3.80
N GLY A 47 17.76 20.42 -3.39
CA GLY A 47 17.40 19.28 -4.22
C GLY A 47 15.93 19.28 -4.61
N PRO A 48 15.54 18.50 -5.65
CA PRO A 48 14.12 18.32 -5.95
C PRO A 48 13.42 17.61 -4.78
N SER A 49 12.23 18.07 -4.42
CA SER A 49 11.36 17.37 -3.47
C SER A 49 10.51 16.34 -4.22
N ILE A 50 10.46 15.11 -3.72
CA ILE A 50 9.75 13.97 -4.31
C ILE A 50 8.69 13.48 -3.33
N ALA A 51 7.47 13.21 -3.81
CA ALA A 51 6.44 12.52 -3.04
C ALA A 51 6.44 11.03 -3.36
N PHE A 52 6.51 10.19 -2.33
CA PHE A 52 6.24 8.76 -2.38
C PHE A 52 4.88 8.51 -1.74
N VAL A 53 3.89 8.11 -2.53
CA VAL A 53 2.48 8.05 -2.14
C VAL A 53 2.02 6.61 -2.11
N THR A 54 1.61 6.14 -0.93
CA THR A 54 1.08 4.80 -0.74
C THR A 54 -0.44 4.75 -0.96
N ASN A 55 -1.01 3.56 -0.90
CA ASN A 55 -2.47 3.37 -1.01
C ASN A 55 -3.20 3.49 0.34
N GLN A 56 -2.50 3.25 1.47
CA GLN A 56 -3.00 3.41 2.83
C GLN A 56 -1.85 3.34 3.85
N ILE A 57 -2.15 3.46 5.13
CA ILE A 57 -1.21 3.13 6.22
C ILE A 57 -1.17 1.62 6.38
N ALA A 58 0.04 1.02 6.31
CA ALA A 58 0.30 -0.39 6.61
C ALA A 58 1.78 -0.60 7.00
N ASP A 59 2.08 -1.70 7.70
CA ASP A 59 3.46 -2.04 8.08
C ASP A 59 4.35 -2.30 6.86
N PHE A 60 3.79 -2.86 5.80
CA PHE A 60 4.40 -2.98 4.48
C PHE A 60 5.02 -1.65 4.00
N TRP A 61 4.29 -0.55 4.16
CA TRP A 61 4.73 0.76 3.70
C TRP A 61 5.82 1.40 4.57
N LYS A 62 5.95 0.98 5.83
CA LYS A 62 7.08 1.40 6.69
C LYS A 62 8.42 0.87 6.18
N ILE A 63 8.41 -0.31 5.55
CA ILE A 63 9.61 -0.86 4.91
C ILE A 63 9.97 -0.04 3.66
N ALA A 64 8.98 0.35 2.85
CA ALA A 64 9.19 1.23 1.70
C ALA A 64 9.69 2.62 2.14
N GLU A 65 9.17 3.16 3.24
CA GLU A 65 9.63 4.41 3.84
C GLU A 65 11.11 4.33 4.20
N ALA A 66 11.58 3.22 4.79
CA ALA A 66 13.00 3.02 5.08
C ALA A 66 13.86 3.09 3.79
N GLY A 67 13.39 2.52 2.68
CA GLY A 67 14.02 2.65 1.37
C GLY A 67 14.05 4.10 0.86
N CYS A 68 12.94 4.83 1.00
CA CYS A 68 12.88 6.25 0.68
C CYS A 68 13.88 7.08 1.50
N VAL A 69 13.98 6.83 2.80
CA VAL A 69 14.90 7.52 3.70
C VAL A 69 16.36 7.23 3.33
N ALA A 70 16.70 5.99 3.01
CA ALA A 70 18.04 5.62 2.56
C ALA A 70 18.41 6.34 1.26
N ALA A 71 17.53 6.32 0.26
CA ALA A 71 17.75 6.99 -1.02
C ALA A 71 17.79 8.53 -0.85
N SER A 72 16.93 9.11 -0.02
CA SER A 72 16.94 10.54 0.33
C SER A 72 18.32 10.97 0.86
N LYS A 73 18.86 10.18 1.79
CA LYS A 73 20.17 10.43 2.38
C LYS A 73 21.31 10.27 1.36
N GLU A 74 21.28 9.22 0.55
CA GLU A 74 22.32 8.90 -0.42
C GLU A 74 22.37 9.92 -1.56
N PHE A 75 21.21 10.28 -2.12
CA PHE A 75 21.13 11.16 -3.30
C PHE A 75 20.96 12.65 -2.94
N GLY A 76 20.84 12.99 -1.66
CA GLY A 76 20.69 14.37 -1.21
C GLY A 76 19.39 15.04 -1.68
N VAL A 77 18.30 14.28 -1.80
CA VAL A 77 16.97 14.76 -2.22
C VAL A 77 16.00 14.74 -1.06
N GLU A 78 15.05 15.69 -1.04
CA GLU A 78 13.97 15.68 -0.07
C GLU A 78 12.87 14.72 -0.53
N VAL A 79 12.41 13.84 0.37
CA VAL A 79 11.35 12.89 0.10
C VAL A 79 10.24 13.04 1.13
N GLN A 80 9.02 13.25 0.63
CA GLN A 80 7.80 13.26 1.43
C GLN A 80 7.10 11.92 1.25
N VAL A 81 7.09 11.07 2.29
CA VAL A 81 6.31 9.83 2.30
C VAL A 81 4.89 10.14 2.75
N ILE A 82 3.92 9.81 1.91
CA ILE A 82 2.50 10.11 2.14
C ILE A 82 1.74 8.80 2.23
N MET A 83 1.24 8.52 3.43
CA MET A 83 0.41 7.34 3.71
C MET A 83 -1.03 7.80 4.01
N PRO A 84 -1.97 7.69 3.04
CA PRO A 84 -3.37 8.03 3.30
C PRO A 84 -3.91 7.20 4.48
N PRO A 85 -4.75 7.80 5.36
CA PRO A 85 -5.26 7.10 6.54
C PRO A 85 -6.20 5.94 6.21
N GLU A 86 -6.74 5.93 5.01
CA GLU A 86 -7.61 4.87 4.49
C GLU A 86 -7.36 4.63 3.00
N ALA A 87 -7.68 3.43 2.52
CA ALA A 87 -7.60 3.06 1.12
C ALA A 87 -8.75 3.67 0.31
N SER A 88 -8.69 4.97 0.05
CA SER A 88 -9.65 5.76 -0.71
C SER A 88 -8.95 6.54 -1.80
N ALA A 89 -9.38 6.36 -3.06
CA ALA A 89 -8.82 7.12 -4.19
C ALA A 89 -9.02 8.63 -4.02
N VAL A 90 -10.16 9.06 -3.46
CA VAL A 90 -10.45 10.48 -3.19
C VAL A 90 -9.49 11.04 -2.14
N VAL A 91 -9.27 10.31 -1.04
CA VAL A 91 -8.33 10.73 0.01
C VAL A 91 -6.90 10.74 -0.51
N GLN A 92 -6.51 9.74 -1.32
CA GLN A 92 -5.19 9.70 -1.95
C GLN A 92 -4.99 10.91 -2.88
N GLN A 93 -5.96 11.25 -3.72
CA GLN A 93 -5.91 12.42 -4.59
C GLN A 93 -5.74 13.71 -3.80
N GLN A 94 -6.54 13.91 -2.74
CA GLN A 94 -6.42 15.10 -1.90
C GLN A 94 -5.03 15.24 -1.28
N LYS A 95 -4.46 14.13 -0.77
CA LYS A 95 -3.12 14.12 -0.19
C LYS A 95 -2.02 14.46 -1.19
N VAL A 96 -2.18 14.02 -2.44
CA VAL A 96 -1.25 14.38 -3.52
C VAL A 96 -1.38 15.86 -3.88
N GLU A 97 -2.58 16.41 -3.96
CA GLU A 97 -2.80 17.85 -4.22
C GLU A 97 -2.21 18.72 -3.11
N ASP A 98 -2.38 18.31 -1.83
CA ASP A 98 -1.75 18.98 -0.70
C ASP A 98 -0.21 19.00 -0.85
N ALA A 99 0.39 17.85 -1.26
CA ALA A 99 1.83 17.78 -1.49
C ALA A 99 2.31 18.62 -2.68
N ILE A 100 1.54 18.68 -3.76
CA ILE A 100 1.85 19.54 -4.91
C ILE A 100 1.92 21.02 -4.46
N ALA A 101 1.02 21.44 -3.58
CA ALA A 101 1.03 22.80 -3.04
C ALA A 101 2.28 23.11 -2.20
N THR A 102 2.99 22.11 -1.67
CA THR A 102 4.27 22.26 -0.96
C THR A 102 5.49 22.37 -1.89
N GLY A 103 5.30 22.21 -3.22
CA GLY A 103 6.34 22.38 -4.21
C GLY A 103 7.11 21.11 -4.58
N ILE A 104 6.50 19.91 -4.44
CA ILE A 104 7.09 18.68 -4.96
C ILE A 104 7.28 18.75 -6.49
N ARG A 105 8.28 18.04 -6.99
CA ARG A 105 8.69 18.07 -8.40
C ARG A 105 8.59 16.71 -9.09
N GLY A 106 8.29 15.64 -8.35
CA GLY A 106 8.10 14.30 -8.87
C GLY A 106 7.24 13.47 -7.94
N ILE A 107 6.49 12.54 -8.50
CA ILE A 107 5.56 11.68 -7.76
C ILE A 107 5.82 10.22 -8.10
N ALA A 108 5.96 9.39 -7.05
CA ALA A 108 5.81 7.94 -7.12
C ALA A 108 4.52 7.56 -6.39
N ILE A 109 3.61 6.83 -7.04
CA ILE A 109 2.30 6.52 -6.48
C ILE A 109 1.92 5.05 -6.67
N SER A 110 1.27 4.44 -5.66
CA SER A 110 0.58 3.15 -5.77
C SER A 110 -0.92 3.39 -5.97
N PRO A 111 -1.45 3.27 -7.21
CA PRO A 111 -2.87 3.51 -7.49
C PRO A 111 -3.77 2.50 -6.78
N LEU A 112 -4.95 2.97 -6.36
CA LEU A 112 -6.01 2.15 -5.74
C LEU A 112 -7.00 1.58 -6.76
N ASP A 113 -7.14 2.26 -7.89
CA ASP A 113 -8.06 1.91 -8.97
C ASP A 113 -7.38 2.19 -10.31
N ALA A 114 -6.89 1.10 -10.92
CA ALA A 114 -6.07 1.18 -12.12
C ALA A 114 -6.79 1.79 -13.32
N ASP A 115 -8.10 1.65 -13.37
CA ASP A 115 -8.92 2.09 -14.50
C ASP A 115 -9.50 3.51 -14.26
N ASN A 116 -10.08 3.75 -13.09
CA ASN A 116 -10.74 5.03 -12.80
C ASN A 116 -9.79 6.16 -12.40
N GLN A 117 -8.53 5.85 -12.05
CA GLN A 117 -7.52 6.89 -11.76
C GLN A 117 -6.69 7.32 -12.98
N ILE A 118 -6.89 6.74 -14.18
CA ILE A 118 -6.07 7.02 -15.38
C ILE A 118 -6.06 8.52 -15.71
N GLU A 119 -7.22 9.15 -15.83
CA GLU A 119 -7.31 10.57 -16.21
C GLU A 119 -6.61 11.46 -15.19
N TRP A 120 -6.78 11.18 -13.90
CA TRP A 120 -6.11 11.92 -12.85
C TRP A 120 -4.59 11.71 -12.89
N ILE A 121 -4.09 10.47 -13.03
CA ILE A 121 -2.66 10.17 -13.17
C ILE A 121 -2.09 10.89 -14.39
N ASN A 122 -2.82 10.89 -15.52
CA ASN A 122 -2.42 11.63 -16.72
C ASN A 122 -2.32 13.13 -16.47
N SER A 123 -3.20 13.68 -15.65
CA SER A 123 -3.12 15.10 -15.25
C SER A 123 -1.88 15.38 -14.39
N LEU A 124 -1.43 14.43 -13.55
CA LEU A 124 -0.16 14.53 -12.83
C LEU A 124 1.03 14.46 -13.78
N CYS A 125 1.02 13.50 -14.71
CA CYS A 125 2.08 13.34 -15.73
C CYS A 125 2.27 14.60 -16.60
N SER A 126 1.21 15.36 -16.82
CA SER A 126 1.30 16.64 -17.56
C SER A 126 1.96 17.75 -16.78
N LYS A 127 1.99 17.67 -15.46
CA LYS A 127 2.54 18.68 -14.55
C LYS A 127 3.97 18.35 -14.10
N MET A 128 4.26 17.07 -13.88
CA MET A 128 5.55 16.62 -13.35
C MET A 128 5.82 15.14 -13.66
N PRO A 129 7.11 14.69 -13.59
CA PRO A 129 7.46 13.29 -13.67
C PRO A 129 6.67 12.47 -12.66
N THR A 130 5.91 11.49 -13.18
CA THR A 130 5.07 10.60 -12.38
C THR A 130 5.37 9.15 -12.72
N ILE A 131 5.61 8.33 -11.71
CA ILE A 131 5.85 6.90 -11.80
C ILE A 131 4.85 6.16 -10.92
N THR A 132 4.61 4.88 -11.22
CA THR A 132 3.82 4.00 -10.35
C THR A 132 4.71 2.98 -9.66
N HIS A 133 4.31 2.51 -8.50
CA HIS A 133 4.98 1.42 -7.78
C HIS A 133 3.96 0.49 -7.11
N ASP A 134 4.36 -0.75 -6.79
CA ASP A 134 3.54 -1.77 -6.14
C ASP A 134 2.28 -2.15 -6.96
N SER A 135 1.35 -1.24 -7.15
CA SER A 135 0.22 -1.36 -8.08
C SER A 135 0.44 -0.43 -9.27
N ASP A 136 -0.01 -0.85 -10.44
CA ASP A 136 0.19 -0.11 -11.69
C ASP A 136 -1.12 0.51 -12.24
N ALA A 137 -0.96 1.49 -13.09
CA ALA A 137 -1.98 2.02 -14.00
C ALA A 137 -1.42 2.01 -15.43
N PRO A 138 -1.33 0.84 -16.08
CA PRO A 138 -0.56 0.64 -17.30
C PRO A 138 -1.07 1.46 -18.49
N SER A 139 -2.36 1.78 -18.52
CA SER A 139 -2.97 2.62 -19.56
C SER A 139 -2.74 4.12 -19.36
N SER A 140 -2.06 4.53 -18.27
CA SER A 140 -1.72 5.92 -18.01
C SER A 140 -0.42 6.35 -18.70
N ASN A 141 -0.17 7.66 -18.70
CA ASN A 141 1.05 8.27 -19.23
C ASN A 141 2.24 8.22 -18.23
N ARG A 142 2.16 7.41 -17.18
CA ARG A 142 3.24 7.25 -16.21
C ARG A 142 4.56 6.93 -16.91
N LEU A 143 5.69 7.39 -16.37
CA LEU A 143 7.00 7.16 -16.98
C LEU A 143 7.42 5.69 -16.89
N VAL A 144 7.31 5.09 -15.71
CA VAL A 144 7.69 3.71 -15.44
C VAL A 144 6.89 3.15 -14.27
N TYR A 145 6.67 1.85 -14.29
CA TYR A 145 6.21 1.08 -13.13
C TYR A 145 7.42 0.42 -12.45
N ILE A 146 7.49 0.52 -11.12
CA ILE A 146 8.48 -0.13 -10.27
C ILE A 146 7.77 -1.13 -9.38
N GLY A 147 7.98 -2.41 -9.61
CA GLY A 147 7.27 -3.45 -8.86
C GLY A 147 7.63 -4.84 -9.34
N MET A 148 6.88 -5.82 -8.89
CA MET A 148 7.04 -7.21 -9.32
C MET A 148 6.05 -7.59 -10.41
N ASP A 149 6.30 -8.69 -11.10
CA ASP A 149 5.29 -9.41 -11.87
C ASP A 149 4.28 -10.05 -10.90
N ASN A 150 3.14 -9.37 -10.70
CA ASN A 150 2.09 -9.78 -9.78
C ASN A 150 1.40 -11.10 -10.21
N TYR A 151 1.39 -11.41 -11.52
CA TYR A 151 0.86 -12.68 -11.99
C TYR A 151 1.81 -13.82 -11.65
N ALA A 152 3.12 -13.66 -11.88
CA ALA A 152 4.13 -14.63 -11.48
C ALA A 152 4.16 -14.84 -9.95
N ALA A 153 4.01 -13.75 -9.18
CA ALA A 153 3.90 -13.83 -7.72
C ALA A 153 2.64 -14.59 -7.26
N GLY A 154 1.48 -14.35 -7.92
CA GLY A 154 0.27 -15.12 -7.70
C GLY A 154 0.46 -16.61 -8.01
N ARG A 155 1.13 -16.93 -9.12
CA ARG A 155 1.51 -18.31 -9.46
C ARG A 155 2.38 -18.93 -8.37
N ALA A 156 3.38 -18.21 -7.86
CA ALA A 156 4.24 -18.72 -6.77
C ALA A 156 3.43 -19.03 -5.50
N CYS A 157 2.45 -18.22 -5.13
CA CYS A 157 1.53 -18.50 -4.03
C CYS A 157 0.66 -19.75 -4.31
N GLY A 158 0.14 -19.86 -5.53
CA GLY A 158 -0.58 -21.06 -5.98
C GLY A 158 0.26 -22.34 -5.89
N GLU A 159 1.55 -22.27 -6.23
CA GLU A 159 2.49 -23.39 -6.11
C GLU A 159 2.75 -23.80 -4.66
N ILE A 160 2.83 -22.82 -3.74
CA ILE A 160 2.93 -23.10 -2.30
C ILE A 160 1.70 -23.88 -1.83
N LEU A 161 0.49 -23.44 -2.21
CA LEU A 161 -0.74 -24.16 -1.88
C LEU A 161 -0.81 -25.53 -2.54
N ARG A 162 -0.45 -25.65 -3.81
CA ARG A 162 -0.47 -26.91 -4.55
C ARG A 162 0.44 -27.97 -3.90
N LYS A 163 1.62 -27.56 -3.42
CA LYS A 163 2.52 -28.43 -2.67
C LYS A 163 1.94 -28.85 -1.31
N ALA A 164 1.23 -27.95 -0.64
CA ALA A 164 0.61 -28.24 0.65
C ALA A 164 -0.69 -29.06 0.53
N LEU A 165 -1.30 -29.11 -0.64
CA LEU A 165 -2.56 -29.79 -0.94
C LEU A 165 -2.42 -30.70 -2.17
N PRO A 166 -1.58 -31.75 -2.12
CA PRO A 166 -1.32 -32.59 -3.29
C PRO A 166 -2.56 -33.35 -3.79
N ASP A 167 -3.52 -33.62 -2.91
CA ASP A 167 -4.77 -34.32 -3.23
C ASP A 167 -5.90 -33.36 -3.67
N GLY A 168 -5.61 -32.06 -3.76
CA GLY A 168 -6.59 -31.04 -4.15
C GLY A 168 -7.55 -30.64 -3.04
N GLY A 169 -8.70 -30.08 -3.44
CA GLY A 169 -9.79 -29.72 -2.53
C GLY A 169 -10.31 -28.30 -2.74
N GLN A 170 -11.16 -27.87 -1.81
CA GLN A 170 -11.74 -26.53 -1.81
C GLN A 170 -10.75 -25.49 -1.34
N VAL A 171 -10.60 -24.40 -2.08
CA VAL A 171 -9.68 -23.28 -1.79
C VAL A 171 -10.43 -21.97 -1.78
N LEU A 172 -10.19 -21.17 -0.74
CA LEU A 172 -10.65 -19.80 -0.61
C LEU A 172 -9.53 -18.83 -1.00
N ILE A 173 -9.88 -17.75 -1.69
CA ILE A 173 -8.98 -16.61 -1.92
C ILE A 173 -9.49 -15.42 -1.11
N THR A 174 -8.60 -14.77 -0.33
CA THR A 174 -8.87 -13.51 0.36
C THR A 174 -7.94 -12.43 -0.16
N ILE A 175 -8.47 -11.23 -0.41
CA ILE A 175 -7.72 -10.15 -1.04
C ILE A 175 -8.36 -8.79 -0.73
N GLY A 176 -7.61 -7.71 -0.80
CA GLY A 176 -8.09 -6.36 -0.51
C GLY A 176 -9.15 -5.87 -1.49
N ARG A 177 -8.73 -5.49 -2.68
CA ARG A 177 -9.56 -4.89 -3.72
C ARG A 177 -9.21 -5.43 -5.09
N LEU A 178 -10.20 -5.67 -5.94
CA LEU A 178 -9.98 -6.14 -7.30
C LEU A 178 -9.89 -5.00 -8.33
N GLU A 179 -10.10 -3.76 -7.92
CA GLU A 179 -9.88 -2.56 -8.73
C GLU A 179 -8.38 -2.26 -8.90
N GLN A 180 -7.54 -2.75 -7.99
CA GLN A 180 -6.08 -2.65 -8.10
C GLN A 180 -5.53 -3.63 -9.14
N ASP A 181 -4.58 -3.16 -9.96
CA ASP A 181 -3.93 -3.97 -10.99
C ASP A 181 -3.23 -5.20 -10.38
N ASN A 182 -2.44 -5.00 -9.31
CA ASN A 182 -1.75 -6.09 -8.63
C ASN A 182 -2.69 -7.18 -8.11
N SER A 183 -3.85 -6.81 -7.61
CA SER A 183 -4.85 -7.76 -7.07
C SER A 183 -5.41 -8.69 -8.14
N LYS A 184 -5.78 -8.12 -9.29
CA LYS A 184 -6.31 -8.90 -10.43
C LYS A 184 -5.34 -9.99 -10.83
N PHE A 185 -4.05 -9.62 -10.95
CA PHE A 185 -3.01 -10.55 -11.40
C PHE A 185 -2.60 -11.57 -10.34
N ARG A 186 -2.45 -11.17 -9.05
CA ARG A 186 -2.16 -12.12 -7.96
C ARG A 186 -3.23 -13.21 -7.89
N ARG A 187 -4.51 -12.79 -7.87
CA ARG A 187 -5.64 -13.71 -7.87
C ARG A 187 -5.60 -14.66 -9.07
N GLN A 188 -5.41 -14.13 -10.26
CA GLN A 188 -5.40 -14.94 -11.48
C GLN A 188 -4.24 -15.93 -11.52
N GLY A 189 -3.06 -15.52 -11.05
CA GLY A 189 -1.91 -16.40 -10.95
C GLY A 189 -2.16 -17.62 -10.06
N VAL A 190 -2.79 -17.42 -8.89
CA VAL A 190 -3.20 -18.52 -7.99
C VAL A 190 -4.18 -19.45 -8.70
N ILE A 191 -5.22 -18.89 -9.33
CA ILE A 191 -6.24 -19.68 -10.03
C ILE A 191 -5.62 -20.52 -11.14
N ASP A 192 -4.76 -19.93 -11.96
CA ASP A 192 -4.17 -20.64 -13.11
C ASP A 192 -3.30 -21.83 -12.68
N VAL A 193 -2.55 -21.69 -11.58
CA VAL A 193 -1.79 -22.82 -11.03
C VAL A 193 -2.72 -23.93 -10.56
N LEU A 194 -3.74 -23.60 -9.79
CA LEU A 194 -4.66 -24.60 -9.23
C LEU A 194 -5.55 -25.23 -10.32
N MET A 195 -5.82 -24.50 -11.40
CA MET A 195 -6.54 -25.02 -12.58
C MET A 195 -5.63 -25.68 -13.62
N GLY A 196 -4.31 -25.81 -13.36
CA GLY A 196 -3.36 -26.43 -14.28
C GLY A 196 -3.13 -25.64 -15.58
N ARG A 197 -3.31 -24.32 -15.57
CA ARG A 197 -3.15 -23.49 -16.77
C ARG A 197 -1.74 -22.91 -16.85
N ASP A 198 -1.08 -23.08 -17.98
CA ASP A 198 0.23 -22.48 -18.27
C ASP A 198 0.06 -21.21 -19.11
N ARG A 199 -0.16 -20.09 -18.45
CA ARG A 199 -0.30 -18.76 -19.05
C ARG A 199 0.77 -17.81 -18.52
N LYS A 200 0.93 -16.66 -19.19
CA LYS A 200 1.86 -15.59 -18.82
C LYS A 200 1.09 -14.29 -18.61
N LEU A 201 1.75 -13.31 -17.98
CA LEU A 201 1.20 -11.97 -17.74
C LEU A 201 0.68 -11.33 -19.04
N GLU A 202 1.44 -11.44 -20.13
CA GLU A 202 1.11 -10.83 -21.42
C GLU A 202 -0.24 -11.31 -21.95
N PHE A 203 -0.58 -12.60 -21.75
CA PHE A 203 -1.88 -13.13 -22.15
C PHE A 203 -3.05 -12.32 -21.57
N TYR A 204 -2.97 -11.95 -20.30
CA TYR A 204 -4.03 -11.18 -19.63
C TYR A 204 -3.95 -9.68 -19.94
N ARG A 205 -2.76 -9.16 -20.23
CA ARG A 205 -2.58 -7.78 -20.71
C ARG A 205 -3.20 -7.59 -22.09
N GLU A 206 -3.09 -8.58 -22.98
CA GLU A 206 -3.65 -8.57 -24.31
C GLU A 206 -5.15 -8.93 -24.33
N GLN A 207 -5.60 -9.74 -23.37
CA GLN A 207 -6.96 -10.23 -23.25
C GLN A 207 -7.56 -9.95 -21.86
N PRO A 208 -7.91 -8.68 -21.55
CA PRO A 208 -8.43 -8.31 -20.23
C PRO A 208 -9.73 -9.04 -19.85
N ASN A 209 -10.49 -9.52 -20.83
CA ASN A 209 -11.73 -10.28 -20.61
C ASN A 209 -11.48 -11.76 -20.27
N ALA A 210 -10.23 -12.23 -20.30
CA ALA A 210 -9.87 -13.62 -20.00
C ALA A 210 -9.68 -13.92 -18.51
N PHE A 211 -9.75 -12.91 -17.65
CA PHE A 211 -9.75 -13.14 -16.20
C PHE A 211 -10.96 -13.97 -15.77
N ASP A 212 -10.75 -14.92 -14.85
CA ASP A 212 -11.83 -15.69 -14.29
C ASP A 212 -12.83 -14.80 -13.53
N PRO A 213 -14.14 -15.15 -13.55
CA PRO A 213 -15.16 -14.37 -12.86
C PRO A 213 -14.88 -14.32 -11.35
N VAL A 214 -15.27 -13.21 -10.72
CA VAL A 214 -15.10 -13.01 -9.28
C VAL A 214 -16.17 -13.78 -8.50
N GLU A 215 -17.37 -13.81 -9.05
CA GLU A 215 -18.53 -14.48 -8.45
C GLU A 215 -18.62 -15.93 -8.91
N GLY A 216 -19.10 -16.76 -7.98
CA GLY A 216 -19.29 -18.19 -8.23
C GLY A 216 -18.03 -19.02 -7.98
N GLU A 217 -18.19 -20.32 -8.15
CA GLU A 217 -17.09 -21.29 -8.01
C GLU A 217 -16.32 -21.44 -9.33
N ILE A 218 -14.99 -21.64 -9.21
CA ILE A 218 -14.14 -22.00 -10.35
C ILE A 218 -13.68 -23.43 -10.12
N LYS A 219 -14.14 -24.35 -10.97
CA LYS A 219 -13.88 -25.77 -10.84
C LYS A 219 -12.78 -26.24 -11.78
N GLY A 220 -11.76 -26.89 -11.21
CA GLY A 220 -10.72 -27.62 -11.92
C GLY A 220 -10.83 -29.13 -11.68
N GLU A 221 -9.83 -29.85 -12.12
CA GLU A 221 -9.78 -31.31 -11.95
C GLU A 221 -9.59 -31.72 -10.47
N LEU A 222 -8.65 -31.08 -9.78
CA LEU A 222 -8.30 -31.37 -8.38
C LEU A 222 -8.77 -30.29 -7.41
N TYR A 223 -8.90 -29.06 -7.84
CA TYR A 223 -9.19 -27.93 -6.97
C TYR A 223 -10.48 -27.24 -7.37
N THR A 224 -11.17 -26.70 -6.37
CA THR A 224 -12.31 -25.80 -6.56
C THR A 224 -12.03 -24.51 -5.80
N ILE A 225 -11.94 -23.37 -6.49
CA ILE A 225 -11.97 -22.07 -5.83
C ILE A 225 -13.42 -21.79 -5.45
N VAL A 226 -13.74 -21.86 -4.16
CA VAL A 226 -15.11 -21.70 -3.68
C VAL A 226 -15.58 -20.26 -3.67
N ALA A 227 -14.66 -19.33 -3.46
CA ALA A 227 -14.92 -17.90 -3.51
C ALA A 227 -13.63 -17.07 -3.58
N THR A 228 -13.78 -15.81 -4.01
CA THR A 228 -12.82 -14.73 -3.79
C THR A 228 -13.49 -13.70 -2.88
N LEU A 229 -12.96 -13.50 -1.68
CA LEU A 229 -13.50 -12.56 -0.70
C LEU A 229 -12.64 -11.30 -0.65
N THR A 230 -13.25 -10.15 -0.94
CA THR A 230 -12.60 -8.83 -0.85
C THR A 230 -12.94 -8.17 0.48
N ASP A 231 -11.97 -7.49 1.11
CA ASP A 231 -12.11 -6.87 2.43
C ASP A 231 -11.97 -5.34 2.42
N GLN A 232 -11.75 -4.77 1.23
CA GLN A 232 -11.62 -3.32 1.03
C GLN A 232 -10.43 -2.69 1.80
N GLY A 233 -9.36 -3.47 2.03
CA GLY A 233 -8.18 -3.02 2.76
C GLY A 233 -8.35 -2.98 4.28
N LYS A 234 -9.34 -3.71 4.82
CA LYS A 234 -9.70 -3.69 6.25
C LYS A 234 -9.40 -5.04 6.90
N PRO A 235 -8.36 -5.15 7.74
CA PRO A 235 -7.97 -6.41 8.39
C PRO A 235 -9.08 -7.06 9.22
N GLU A 236 -9.89 -6.25 9.91
CA GLU A 236 -11.03 -6.73 10.70
C GLU A 236 -12.13 -7.36 9.83
N VAL A 237 -12.33 -6.83 8.62
CA VAL A 237 -13.28 -7.41 7.65
C VAL A 237 -12.71 -8.70 7.06
N ALA A 238 -11.40 -8.75 6.79
CA ALA A 238 -10.74 -9.97 6.35
C ALA A 238 -10.89 -11.10 7.37
N LEU A 239 -10.67 -10.81 8.67
CA LEU A 239 -10.86 -11.76 9.76
C LEU A 239 -12.30 -12.28 9.80
N GLN A 240 -13.29 -11.38 9.85
CA GLN A 240 -14.71 -11.75 9.90
C GLN A 240 -15.10 -12.62 8.72
N LYS A 241 -14.74 -12.21 7.49
CA LYS A 241 -15.04 -12.99 6.27
C LYS A 241 -14.39 -14.36 6.27
N CYS A 242 -13.19 -14.49 6.83
CA CYS A 242 -12.54 -15.78 6.97
C CYS A 242 -13.26 -16.67 8.00
N GLU A 243 -13.69 -16.13 9.15
CA GLU A 243 -14.53 -16.85 10.14
C GLU A 243 -15.84 -17.34 9.51
N ASP A 244 -16.53 -16.49 8.78
CA ASP A 244 -17.77 -16.82 8.08
C ASP A 244 -17.56 -17.89 7.00
N ALA A 245 -16.43 -17.82 6.29
CA ALA A 245 -16.06 -18.81 5.27
C ALA A 245 -15.84 -20.21 5.86
N LEU A 246 -15.24 -20.32 7.05
CA LEU A 246 -15.02 -21.59 7.74
C LEU A 246 -16.34 -22.29 8.14
N VAL A 247 -17.41 -21.52 8.30
CA VAL A 247 -18.76 -22.03 8.55
C VAL A 247 -19.48 -22.36 7.25
N THR A 248 -19.34 -21.49 6.24
CA THR A 248 -20.00 -21.63 4.93
C THR A 248 -19.47 -22.82 4.13
N TRP A 249 -18.15 -23.03 4.18
CA TRP A 249 -17.47 -24.13 3.47
C TRP A 249 -16.74 -25.03 4.44
N PRO A 250 -17.45 -25.97 5.13
CA PRO A 250 -16.86 -26.84 6.13
C PRO A 250 -15.78 -27.79 5.58
N GLU A 251 -15.82 -28.07 4.25
CA GLU A 251 -14.87 -28.91 3.53
C GLU A 251 -13.66 -28.14 2.97
N LEU A 252 -13.49 -26.88 3.38
CA LEU A 252 -12.36 -26.05 2.96
C LEU A 252 -11.04 -26.74 3.31
N LYS A 253 -10.10 -26.78 2.34
CA LYS A 253 -8.77 -27.39 2.50
C LYS A 253 -7.63 -26.39 2.42
N GLY A 254 -7.84 -25.24 1.75
CA GLY A 254 -6.83 -24.22 1.58
C GLY A 254 -7.34 -22.80 1.57
N ILE A 255 -6.47 -21.87 1.97
CA ILE A 255 -6.72 -20.43 1.91
C ILE A 255 -5.49 -19.76 1.31
N ALA A 256 -5.71 -18.89 0.30
CA ALA A 256 -4.72 -17.96 -0.22
C ALA A 256 -5.05 -16.54 0.27
N GLY A 257 -4.19 -15.97 1.12
CA GLY A 257 -4.30 -14.58 1.56
C GLY A 257 -3.33 -13.70 0.76
N LEU A 258 -3.84 -12.81 -0.10
CA LEU A 258 -3.03 -12.20 -1.16
C LEU A 258 -2.56 -10.76 -0.88
N PHE A 259 -2.79 -10.25 0.32
CA PHE A 259 -2.24 -9.00 0.85
C PHE A 259 -1.61 -9.26 2.22
N GLU A 260 -0.72 -8.37 2.65
CA GLU A 260 0.09 -8.49 3.87
C GLU A 260 -0.73 -8.87 5.11
N TYR A 261 -1.90 -8.28 5.31
CA TYR A 261 -2.77 -8.48 6.47
C TYR A 261 -3.74 -9.67 6.32
N ASN A 262 -3.91 -10.24 5.11
CA ASN A 262 -4.82 -11.38 4.90
C ASN A 262 -4.33 -12.67 5.58
N PRO A 263 -3.05 -13.11 5.45
CA PRO A 263 -2.59 -14.30 6.14
C PRO A 263 -2.71 -14.22 7.66
N PRO A 264 -2.35 -13.12 8.36
CA PRO A 264 -2.59 -12.97 9.80
C PRO A 264 -4.07 -13.09 10.19
N ALA A 265 -4.98 -12.47 9.40
CA ALA A 265 -6.42 -12.55 9.65
C ALA A 265 -6.93 -13.98 9.48
N CYS A 266 -6.56 -14.67 8.39
CA CYS A 266 -6.93 -16.06 8.16
C CYS A 266 -6.32 -16.99 9.22
N TYR A 267 -5.06 -16.79 9.61
CA TYR A 267 -4.42 -17.54 10.68
C TYR A 267 -5.18 -17.42 12.01
N GLN A 268 -5.59 -16.21 12.37
CA GLN A 268 -6.38 -15.97 13.58
C GLN A 268 -7.73 -16.69 13.53
N ALA A 269 -8.43 -16.67 12.38
CA ALA A 269 -9.69 -17.40 12.18
C ALA A 269 -9.50 -18.91 12.31
N LEU A 270 -8.46 -19.46 11.67
CA LEU A 270 -8.13 -20.89 11.74
C LEU A 270 -7.77 -21.33 13.16
N ARG A 271 -7.01 -20.51 13.90
CA ARG A 271 -6.66 -20.78 15.30
C ARG A 271 -7.88 -20.82 16.19
N LYS A 272 -8.78 -19.83 16.07
CA LYS A 272 -10.04 -19.75 16.84
C LYS A 272 -10.96 -20.94 16.55
N ALA A 273 -10.98 -21.42 15.31
CA ALA A 273 -11.77 -22.57 14.89
C ALA A 273 -11.07 -23.94 15.16
N ASN A 274 -9.86 -23.97 15.75
CA ASN A 274 -9.04 -25.17 15.92
C ASN A 274 -8.79 -25.92 14.60
N LYS A 275 -8.60 -25.20 13.50
CA LYS A 275 -8.37 -25.75 12.14
C LYS A 275 -6.94 -25.54 11.62
N LEU A 276 -6.00 -25.03 12.45
CA LEU A 276 -4.59 -24.95 12.09
C LEU A 276 -4.06 -26.35 11.71
N LYS A 277 -3.22 -26.41 10.69
CA LYS A 277 -2.66 -27.64 10.09
C LYS A 277 -3.70 -28.58 9.44
N GLN A 278 -5.00 -28.28 9.56
CA GLN A 278 -6.06 -29.01 8.84
C GLN A 278 -6.44 -28.32 7.54
N ILE A 279 -6.31 -26.99 7.50
CA ILE A 279 -6.49 -26.15 6.32
C ILE A 279 -5.16 -25.49 6.02
N ALA A 280 -4.63 -25.72 4.81
CA ALA A 280 -3.38 -25.11 4.37
C ALA A 280 -3.56 -23.60 4.18
N LEU A 281 -2.64 -22.79 4.70
CA LEU A 281 -2.59 -21.36 4.50
C LEU A 281 -1.37 -21.01 3.67
N ALA A 282 -1.55 -20.25 2.59
CA ALA A 282 -0.47 -19.57 1.87
C ALA A 282 -0.74 -18.08 1.83
N GLY A 283 0.30 -17.28 1.88
CA GLY A 283 0.18 -15.84 2.07
C GLY A 283 0.94 -14.98 1.08
N PHE A 284 0.81 -13.69 1.31
CA PHE A 284 1.63 -12.64 0.71
C PHE A 284 2.23 -11.77 1.79
N ASP A 285 3.40 -11.26 1.46
CA ASP A 285 4.17 -10.28 2.20
C ASP A 285 4.73 -10.79 3.55
N GLU A 286 5.40 -9.90 4.27
CA GLU A 286 6.29 -10.19 5.38
C GLU A 286 5.73 -9.77 6.74
N ASN A 287 4.50 -10.15 7.07
CA ASN A 287 3.96 -9.93 8.40
C ASN A 287 4.61 -10.88 9.43
N ASP A 288 4.99 -10.38 10.59
CA ASP A 288 5.65 -11.18 11.64
C ASP A 288 4.81 -12.38 12.10
N VAL A 289 3.47 -12.23 12.14
CA VAL A 289 2.54 -13.34 12.46
C VAL A 289 2.63 -14.43 11.38
N THR A 290 2.69 -14.02 10.11
CA THR A 290 2.81 -14.96 8.98
C THR A 290 4.16 -15.69 9.02
N LEU A 291 5.26 -14.96 9.23
CA LEU A 291 6.60 -15.53 9.32
C LEU A 291 6.72 -16.51 10.49
N GLN A 292 6.15 -16.16 11.66
CA GLN A 292 6.11 -17.08 12.80
C GLN A 292 5.28 -18.32 12.49
N ALA A 293 4.10 -18.17 11.88
CA ALA A 293 3.26 -19.31 11.51
C ALA A 293 3.95 -20.26 10.50
N ILE A 294 4.79 -19.72 9.61
CA ILE A 294 5.62 -20.55 8.70
C ILE A 294 6.65 -21.35 9.51
N LYS A 295 7.35 -20.74 10.46
CA LYS A 295 8.30 -21.44 11.35
C LYS A 295 7.64 -22.55 12.14
N ASP A 296 6.42 -22.34 12.61
CA ASP A 296 5.66 -23.31 13.43
C ASP A 296 4.98 -24.40 12.58
N GLY A 297 5.14 -24.32 11.24
CA GLY A 297 4.51 -25.24 10.30
C GLY A 297 2.98 -25.14 10.27
N GLU A 298 2.45 -23.96 10.56
CA GLU A 298 1.01 -23.60 10.57
C GLU A 298 0.58 -22.74 9.38
N CYS A 299 1.58 -22.26 8.61
CA CYS A 299 1.41 -21.63 7.29
C CYS A 299 2.40 -22.28 6.34
N ALA A 300 1.96 -22.65 5.14
CA ALA A 300 2.79 -23.34 4.14
C ALA A 300 3.89 -22.45 3.55
N GLY A 301 3.66 -21.13 3.52
CA GLY A 301 4.59 -20.16 3.03
C GLY A 301 3.93 -18.85 2.65
N THR A 302 4.74 -17.89 2.26
CA THR A 302 4.32 -16.58 1.76
C THR A 302 5.15 -16.16 0.55
N VAL A 303 4.60 -15.31 -0.29
CA VAL A 303 5.32 -14.66 -1.38
C VAL A 303 5.57 -13.21 -0.98
N VAL A 304 6.84 -12.85 -0.82
CA VAL A 304 7.21 -11.50 -0.39
C VAL A 304 7.64 -10.66 -1.59
N GLN A 305 7.30 -9.40 -1.51
CA GLN A 305 7.77 -8.33 -2.38
C GLN A 305 9.11 -7.79 -1.83
N ASN A 306 9.56 -6.67 -2.35
CA ASN A 306 10.66 -5.93 -1.76
C ASN A 306 10.27 -4.44 -1.64
N PRO A 307 9.41 -4.08 -0.68
CA PRO A 307 8.94 -2.70 -0.53
C PRO A 307 10.07 -1.71 -0.25
N TYR A 308 11.16 -2.14 0.38
CA TYR A 308 12.35 -1.30 0.54
C TYR A 308 12.86 -0.80 -0.83
N GLU A 309 13.01 -1.73 -1.79
CA GLU A 309 13.42 -1.37 -3.15
C GLU A 309 12.37 -0.52 -3.87
N TYR A 310 11.10 -0.71 -3.62
CA TYR A 310 10.07 0.17 -4.20
C TYR A 310 10.31 1.63 -3.79
N GLY A 311 10.57 1.89 -2.51
CA GLY A 311 10.89 3.22 -2.00
C GLY A 311 12.21 3.74 -2.55
N TYR A 312 13.28 2.94 -2.43
CA TYR A 312 14.62 3.34 -2.85
C TYR A 312 14.70 3.64 -4.35
N GLN A 313 14.23 2.73 -5.20
CA GLN A 313 14.27 2.87 -6.66
C GLN A 313 13.36 4.00 -7.16
N SER A 314 12.20 4.21 -6.52
CA SER A 314 11.32 5.33 -6.86
C SER A 314 12.01 6.67 -6.69
N VAL A 315 12.70 6.85 -5.57
CA VAL A 315 13.46 8.08 -5.30
C VAL A 315 14.64 8.22 -6.25
N ARG A 316 15.41 7.15 -6.49
CA ARG A 316 16.54 7.13 -7.42
C ARG A 316 16.11 7.53 -8.83
N VAL A 317 15.08 6.85 -9.35
CA VAL A 317 14.60 7.08 -10.73
C VAL A 317 14.10 8.51 -10.92
N LEU A 318 13.27 9.00 -10.00
CA LEU A 318 12.76 10.36 -10.09
C LEU A 318 13.87 11.40 -9.95
N LYS A 319 14.83 11.19 -9.04
CA LYS A 319 15.98 12.09 -8.90
C LYS A 319 16.84 12.15 -10.17
N GLU A 320 17.15 11.00 -10.75
CA GLU A 320 17.94 10.93 -11.98
C GLU A 320 17.19 11.56 -13.16
N TYR A 321 15.90 11.27 -13.32
CA TYR A 321 15.06 11.83 -14.37
C TYR A 321 14.97 13.38 -14.26
N LEU A 322 14.72 13.89 -13.05
CA LEU A 322 14.70 15.33 -12.77
C LEU A 322 16.06 16.00 -12.97
N GLY A 323 17.15 15.24 -12.85
CA GLY A 323 18.51 15.67 -13.17
C GLY A 323 18.85 15.65 -14.67
N GLY A 324 17.91 15.27 -15.54
CA GLY A 324 18.06 15.22 -16.99
C GLY A 324 18.46 13.86 -17.55
N ASN A 325 18.67 12.83 -16.73
CA ASN A 325 18.95 11.47 -17.19
C ASN A 325 17.64 10.74 -17.56
N GLN A 326 17.17 10.94 -18.80
CA GLN A 326 16.01 10.24 -19.31
C GLN A 326 16.26 8.74 -19.56
N GLY A 327 17.50 8.32 -19.74
CA GLY A 327 17.90 6.93 -19.94
C GLY A 327 17.69 6.04 -18.71
N VAL A 328 17.35 6.62 -17.54
CA VAL A 328 16.95 5.87 -16.35
C VAL A 328 15.63 5.12 -16.53
N ILE A 329 14.80 5.56 -17.49
CA ILE A 329 13.54 4.91 -17.85
C ILE A 329 13.82 3.86 -18.92
N PRO A 330 13.64 2.56 -18.66
CA PRO A 330 13.83 1.53 -19.67
C PRO A 330 12.74 1.59 -20.75
N GLU A 331 13.02 1.08 -21.94
CA GLU A 331 12.05 1.01 -23.05
C GLU A 331 10.77 0.25 -22.68
N SER A 332 10.90 -0.80 -21.86
CA SER A 332 9.75 -1.55 -21.31
C SER A 332 8.84 -0.73 -20.39
N ARG A 333 9.30 0.44 -19.92
CA ARG A 333 8.63 1.23 -18.88
C ARG A 333 8.28 0.41 -17.63
N TYR A 334 9.13 -0.58 -17.32
CA TYR A 334 8.99 -1.48 -16.19
C TYR A 334 10.36 -1.77 -15.56
N ILE A 335 10.48 -1.57 -14.26
CA ILE A 335 11.62 -1.95 -13.44
C ILE A 335 11.16 -3.09 -12.55
N ASP A 336 11.62 -4.29 -12.85
CA ASP A 336 11.26 -5.51 -12.14
C ASP A 336 11.97 -5.60 -10.79
N ILE A 337 11.19 -5.83 -9.74
CA ILE A 337 11.65 -6.16 -8.39
C ILE A 337 11.12 -7.55 -8.09
N ALA A 338 11.92 -8.56 -8.40
CA ALA A 338 11.49 -9.95 -8.35
C ALA A 338 10.94 -10.39 -6.98
N PRO A 339 9.79 -11.09 -6.93
CA PRO A 339 9.25 -11.64 -5.69
C PRO A 339 10.09 -12.82 -5.19
N ARG A 340 9.99 -13.13 -3.88
CA ARG A 340 10.62 -14.30 -3.27
C ARG A 340 9.57 -15.16 -2.58
N SER A 341 9.65 -16.50 -2.74
CA SER A 341 8.86 -17.44 -1.94
C SER A 341 9.58 -17.73 -0.64
N ILE A 342 8.88 -17.53 0.48
CA ILE A 342 9.36 -17.80 1.83
C ILE A 342 8.56 -18.99 2.37
N THR A 343 9.31 -20.03 2.75
CA THR A 343 8.79 -21.28 3.31
C THR A 343 9.59 -21.65 4.56
N ALA A 344 9.30 -22.76 5.20
CA ALA A 344 10.06 -23.26 6.35
C ALA A 344 11.57 -23.40 6.07
N GLU A 345 11.96 -23.56 4.81
CA GLU A 345 13.36 -23.76 4.41
C GLU A 345 14.21 -22.48 4.52
N ASN A 346 13.61 -21.28 4.39
CA ASN A 346 14.32 -20.02 4.30
C ASN A 346 13.76 -18.87 5.18
N VAL A 347 12.71 -19.12 5.94
CA VAL A 347 12.04 -18.08 6.74
C VAL A 347 12.97 -17.46 7.78
N ASP A 348 13.83 -18.22 8.43
CA ASP A 348 14.74 -17.71 9.48
C ASP A 348 15.74 -16.72 8.88
N THR A 349 16.41 -17.09 7.78
CA THR A 349 17.37 -16.22 7.09
C THR A 349 16.71 -14.96 6.57
N TYR A 350 15.52 -15.10 5.99
CA TYR A 350 14.75 -13.97 5.50
C TYR A 350 14.33 -13.01 6.63
N TRP A 351 13.84 -13.55 7.74
CA TRP A 351 13.38 -12.72 8.85
C TRP A 351 14.53 -11.93 9.51
N GLU A 352 15.71 -12.51 9.61
CA GLU A 352 16.91 -11.80 10.08
C GLU A 352 17.31 -10.67 9.12
N GLU A 353 17.24 -10.91 7.80
CA GLU A 353 17.46 -9.88 6.78
C GLU A 353 16.46 -8.72 6.94
N LEU A 354 15.17 -9.04 7.09
CA LEU A 354 14.10 -8.09 7.25
C LEU A 354 14.26 -7.21 8.50
N LYS A 355 14.64 -7.82 9.65
CA LYS A 355 14.92 -7.07 10.89
C LYS A 355 16.03 -6.06 10.69
N ARG A 356 17.11 -6.44 10.01
CA ARG A 356 18.22 -5.51 9.70
C ARG A 356 17.75 -4.34 8.82
N LEU A 357 16.90 -4.59 7.84
CA LEU A 357 16.34 -3.52 7.00
C LEU A 357 15.42 -2.58 7.78
N LYS A 358 14.70 -3.09 8.79
CA LYS A 358 13.86 -2.30 9.70
C LYS A 358 14.67 -1.59 10.80
N GLY A 359 15.98 -1.82 10.93
CA GLY A 359 16.81 -1.25 11.97
C GLY A 359 16.58 -1.86 13.37
N GLN A 360 16.15 -3.11 13.43
CA GLN A 360 15.83 -3.88 14.64
C GLN A 360 16.97 -4.82 15.03
#